data_b63310931ea1df373b6d84cdfa3a6f1b
#
_entry.id   b63310931ea1df373b6d84cdfa3a6f1b
#
_cell.length_a   1.000
_cell.length_b   1.000
_cell.length_c   1.000
_cell.angle_alpha   90.00
_cell.angle_beta   90.00
_cell.angle_gamma   90.00
#
_symmetry.space_group_name_H-M   'P 1'
#
loop_
_entity.id
_entity.type
_entity.pdbx_description
1 polymer ?
#
loop_
_entity_poly.entity_id
_entity_poly.type
_entity_poly.pdbx_seq_one_letter_code
_entity_poly.pdbx_strand_id
1 'polypeptide(L)'
;LHSFVTYWLATLNYMLLTGDGNYFTNIDHTGDYTTIADFMQDMYASETGWVTGVQNPLTMSLDTDHPTKDEKNGFYTWKTTMKVNRESAVYTKTTNRSQPLPEVFKVPSGAVSGQVTAHYLEGTWRMVHRAPASAPGSASAGGENK
;
A
#
# COMPACT_ATOMS: atom_id res chain seq x y z
N LEU A 1 -0.95 -3.26 17.64
CA LEU A 1 -0.78 -4.27 16.61
C LEU A 1 -1.71 -4.05 15.45
N HIS A 2 -3.01 -4.23 15.66
CA HIS A 2 -4.03 -3.84 14.69
C HIS A 2 -3.92 -2.34 14.39
N SER A 3 -3.62 -1.55 15.39
CA SER A 3 -3.44 -0.10 15.24
C SER A 3 -2.30 0.26 14.31
N PHE A 4 -1.23 -0.55 14.28
CA PHE A 4 -0.12 -0.28 13.38
C PHE A 4 -0.56 -0.40 11.92
N VAL A 5 -1.30 -1.46 11.58
CA VAL A 5 -1.75 -1.67 10.21
C VAL A 5 -2.71 -0.54 9.78
N THR A 6 -3.59 -0.13 10.69
CA THR A 6 -4.49 1.00 10.45
C THR A 6 -3.69 2.29 10.21
N TYR A 7 -2.66 2.53 11.01
CA TYR A 7 -1.80 3.69 10.82
C TYR A 7 -1.04 3.62 9.50
N TRP A 8 -0.51 2.45 9.16
CA TRP A 8 0.18 2.24 7.89
C TRP A 8 -0.71 2.62 6.71
N LEU A 9 -1.95 2.13 6.70
CA LEU A 9 -2.89 2.45 5.63
C LEU A 9 -3.20 3.95 5.58
N ALA A 10 -3.35 4.57 6.75
CA ALA A 10 -3.63 6.00 6.82
C ALA A 10 -2.48 6.82 6.23
N THR A 11 -1.22 6.42 6.50
CA THR A 11 -0.07 7.13 5.95
C THR A 11 0.03 6.94 4.43
N LEU A 12 -0.36 5.79 3.93
CA LEU A 12 -0.38 5.53 2.50
C LEU A 12 -1.43 6.40 1.80
N ASN A 13 -2.64 6.45 2.34
CA ASN A 13 -3.70 7.31 1.81
C ASN A 13 -3.29 8.79 1.87
N TYR A 14 -2.66 9.19 2.96
CA TYR A 14 -2.20 10.57 3.09
C TYR A 14 -1.18 10.93 2.00
N MET A 15 -0.26 10.00 1.72
CA MET A 15 0.71 10.20 0.64
C MET A 15 0.02 10.37 -0.71
N LEU A 16 -1.00 9.56 -0.98
CA LEU A 16 -1.74 9.65 -2.24
C LEU A 16 -2.46 10.97 -2.38
N LEU A 17 -2.98 11.51 -1.30
CA LEU A 17 -3.79 12.73 -1.33
C LEU A 17 -2.98 14.01 -1.24
N THR A 18 -1.76 13.96 -0.73
CA THR A 18 -0.95 15.16 -0.48
C THR A 18 0.42 15.15 -1.13
N GLY A 19 0.91 13.98 -1.54
CA GLY A 19 2.27 13.84 -2.03
C GLY A 19 3.32 13.73 -0.93
N ASP A 20 2.91 13.81 0.35
CA ASP A 20 3.84 13.69 1.47
C ASP A 20 3.97 12.24 1.89
N GLY A 21 5.07 11.62 1.55
CA GLY A 21 5.36 10.23 1.87
C GLY A 21 6.26 10.02 3.08
N ASN A 22 6.58 11.08 3.83
CA ASN A 22 7.53 10.97 4.94
C ASN A 22 7.03 10.04 6.04
N TYR A 23 5.76 10.13 6.38
CA TYR A 23 5.19 9.28 7.43
C TYR A 23 5.17 7.81 6.98
N PHE A 24 4.85 7.58 5.72
CA PHE A 24 4.78 6.23 5.17
C PHE A 24 6.16 5.59 5.11
N THR A 25 7.17 6.29 4.61
CA THR A 25 8.50 5.72 4.44
C THR A 25 9.19 5.45 5.77
N ASN A 26 8.79 6.10 6.84
CA ASN A 26 9.34 5.84 8.16
C ASN A 26 8.95 4.44 8.68
N ILE A 27 7.84 3.90 8.24
CA ILE A 27 7.33 2.64 8.77
C ILE A 27 7.24 1.53 7.73
N ASP A 28 7.48 1.85 6.45
CA ASP A 28 7.46 0.85 5.39
C ASP A 28 8.78 0.90 4.63
N HIS A 29 9.59 -0.14 4.81
CA HIS A 29 10.89 -0.25 4.18
C HIS A 29 10.91 -1.35 3.12
N THR A 30 9.75 -1.76 2.65
CA THR A 30 9.66 -2.87 1.69
C THR A 30 10.13 -2.48 0.29
N GLY A 31 10.04 -1.20 -0.04
CA GLY A 31 10.32 -0.76 -1.40
C GLY A 31 9.18 -0.99 -2.38
N ASP A 32 8.12 -1.67 -1.96
CA ASP A 32 7.01 -2.02 -2.85
C ASP A 32 6.31 -0.81 -3.43
N TYR A 33 6.30 0.29 -2.69
CA TYR A 33 5.60 1.50 -3.10
C TYR A 33 6.53 2.63 -3.51
N THR A 34 7.84 2.34 -3.68
CA THR A 34 8.81 3.39 -4.00
C THR A 34 8.44 4.11 -5.30
N THR A 35 8.09 3.36 -6.34
CA THR A 35 7.73 3.94 -7.63
C THR A 35 6.49 4.82 -7.50
N ILE A 36 5.49 4.35 -6.75
CA ILE A 36 4.26 5.11 -6.53
C ILE A 36 4.55 6.36 -5.72
N ALA A 37 5.37 6.24 -4.67
CA ALA A 37 5.75 7.38 -3.84
C ALA A 37 6.46 8.45 -4.67
N ASP A 38 7.43 8.04 -5.47
CA ASP A 38 8.18 8.96 -6.31
C ASP A 38 7.25 9.65 -7.32
N PHE A 39 6.37 8.90 -7.95
CA PHE A 39 5.41 9.44 -8.89
C PHE A 39 4.52 10.50 -8.21
N MET A 40 3.99 10.18 -7.03
CA MET A 40 3.11 11.09 -6.31
C MET A 40 3.85 12.35 -5.85
N GLN A 41 5.06 12.19 -5.30
CA GLN A 41 5.84 13.32 -4.84
C GLN A 41 6.17 14.26 -5.99
N ASP A 42 6.60 13.71 -7.12
CA ASP A 42 6.94 14.52 -8.30
C ASP A 42 5.73 15.25 -8.84
N MET A 43 4.60 14.56 -8.93
CA MET A 43 3.37 15.15 -9.45
C MET A 43 2.89 16.33 -8.60
N TYR A 44 2.88 16.14 -7.28
CA TYR A 44 2.44 17.20 -6.38
C TYR A 44 3.46 18.34 -6.29
N ALA A 45 4.76 18.02 -6.27
CA ALA A 45 5.80 19.03 -6.18
C ALA A 45 5.85 19.90 -7.43
N SER A 46 5.63 19.32 -8.59
CA SER A 46 5.60 20.07 -9.86
C SER A 46 4.24 20.68 -10.16
N GLU A 47 3.25 20.39 -9.33
CA GLU A 47 1.87 20.86 -9.50
C GLU A 47 1.28 20.48 -10.86
N THR A 48 1.65 19.29 -11.35
CA THR A 48 1.17 18.80 -12.64
C THR A 48 -0.09 17.96 -12.52
N GLY A 49 -0.48 17.56 -11.31
CA GLY A 49 -1.69 16.79 -11.10
C GLY A 49 -1.93 16.49 -9.64
N TRP A 50 -3.01 15.81 -9.36
CA TRP A 50 -3.37 15.43 -7.99
C TRP A 50 -4.41 14.32 -8.00
N VAL A 51 -4.60 13.68 -6.84
CA VAL A 51 -5.64 12.66 -6.65
C VAL A 51 -6.94 13.34 -6.29
N THR A 52 -8.01 12.95 -6.95
CA THR A 52 -9.35 13.47 -6.71
C THR A 52 -10.29 12.33 -6.31
N GLY A 53 -11.44 12.69 -5.80
CA GLY A 53 -12.50 11.74 -5.48
C GLY A 53 -12.68 11.58 -3.98
N VAL A 54 -12.51 10.38 -3.48
CA VAL A 54 -12.85 10.08 -2.09
C VAL A 54 -11.66 10.29 -1.16
N GLN A 55 -11.99 10.43 0.13
CA GLN A 55 -11.01 10.68 1.17
C GLN A 55 -10.09 9.49 1.44
N ASN A 56 -10.58 8.28 1.20
CA ASN A 56 -9.81 7.05 1.40
C ASN A 56 -9.69 6.29 0.08
N PRO A 57 -8.68 6.63 -0.74
CA PRO A 57 -8.48 5.93 -2.01
C PRO A 57 -8.25 4.44 -1.87
N LEU A 58 -7.59 4.04 -0.77
CA LEU A 58 -7.34 2.64 -0.48
C LEU A 58 -8.05 2.26 0.81
N THR A 59 -8.69 1.09 0.79
CA THR A 59 -9.25 0.50 2.01
C THR A 59 -8.69 -0.91 2.14
N MET A 60 -8.58 -1.37 3.38
CA MET A 60 -8.07 -2.71 3.66
C MET A 60 -8.76 -3.28 4.88
N SER A 61 -9.09 -4.55 4.82
CA SER A 61 -9.58 -5.29 5.97
C SER A 61 -8.61 -6.40 6.33
N LEU A 62 -8.52 -6.70 7.62
CA LEU A 62 -7.78 -7.85 8.11
C LEU A 62 -8.75 -9.01 8.15
N ASP A 63 -8.44 -10.09 7.42
CA ASP A 63 -9.37 -11.19 7.22
C ASP A 63 -9.36 -12.19 8.36
N THR A 64 -8.43 -12.02 9.32
CA THR A 64 -8.34 -12.86 10.51
C THR A 64 -8.28 -11.99 11.75
N ASP A 65 -8.82 -12.50 12.87
CA ASP A 65 -8.80 -11.77 14.12
C ASP A 65 -7.40 -11.64 14.70
N HIS A 66 -6.56 -12.62 14.42
CA HIS A 66 -5.21 -12.67 14.96
C HIS A 66 -4.21 -12.93 13.85
N PRO A 67 -3.02 -12.34 13.95
CA PRO A 67 -1.96 -12.63 12.99
C PRO A 67 -1.36 -14.01 13.23
N THR A 68 -0.70 -14.53 12.22
CA THR A 68 0.22 -15.64 12.40
C THR A 68 1.51 -15.04 12.94
N LYS A 69 1.95 -15.54 14.08
CA LYS A 69 3.12 -15.01 14.78
C LYS A 69 4.34 -15.89 14.58
N ASP A 70 5.45 -15.27 14.26
CA ASP A 70 6.76 -15.89 14.42
C ASP A 70 7.44 -15.15 15.57
N GLU A 71 7.18 -15.60 16.77
CA GLU A 71 7.65 -14.92 17.98
C GLU A 71 9.17 -14.90 18.08
N LYS A 72 9.84 -15.89 17.51
CA LYS A 72 11.28 -15.95 17.52
C LYS A 72 11.91 -14.77 16.77
N ASN A 73 11.29 -14.39 15.66
CA ASN A 73 11.83 -13.32 14.80
C ASN A 73 11.05 -12.01 14.90
N GLY A 74 9.93 -12.00 15.62
CA GLY A 74 9.14 -10.79 15.77
C GLY A 74 8.29 -10.45 14.54
N PHE A 75 7.99 -11.44 13.70
CA PHE A 75 7.15 -11.25 12.53
C PHE A 75 5.70 -11.62 12.82
N TYR A 76 4.79 -10.79 12.31
CA TYR A 76 3.35 -11.00 12.47
C TYR A 76 2.72 -10.83 11.09
N THR A 77 2.01 -11.85 10.63
CA THR A 77 1.43 -11.86 9.28
C THR A 77 -0.08 -11.97 9.35
N TRP A 78 -0.78 -11.10 8.60
CA TRP A 78 -2.22 -11.13 8.45
C TRP A 78 -2.59 -11.40 7.01
N LYS A 79 -3.68 -12.14 6.83
CA LYS A 79 -4.36 -12.17 5.54
C LYS A 79 -5.22 -10.93 5.44
N THR A 80 -5.23 -10.32 4.26
CA THR A 80 -5.89 -9.04 4.05
C THR A 80 -6.71 -9.05 2.78
N THR A 81 -7.67 -8.13 2.71
CA THR A 81 -8.36 -7.79 1.48
C THR A 81 -8.19 -6.30 1.29
N MET A 82 -7.58 -5.91 0.19
CA MET A 82 -7.37 -4.51 -0.15
C MET A 82 -8.21 -4.13 -1.35
N LYS A 83 -8.72 -2.91 -1.34
CA LYS A 83 -9.53 -2.39 -2.42
C LYS A 83 -9.06 -0.99 -2.78
N VAL A 84 -8.85 -0.76 -4.09
CA VAL A 84 -8.60 0.58 -4.62
C VAL A 84 -9.95 1.14 -5.03
N ASN A 85 -10.30 2.31 -4.49
CA ASN A 85 -11.60 2.90 -4.75
C ASN A 85 -11.63 3.45 -6.18
N ARG A 86 -12.60 2.96 -6.96
CA ARG A 86 -12.73 3.34 -8.37
C ARG A 86 -13.16 4.80 -8.57
N GLU A 87 -13.72 5.40 -7.52
CA GLU A 87 -14.13 6.81 -7.59
C GLU A 87 -12.94 7.74 -7.38
N SER A 88 -11.80 7.22 -6.94
CA SER A 88 -10.58 8.00 -6.84
C SER A 88 -9.86 7.96 -8.17
N ALA A 89 -9.31 9.11 -8.56
CA ALA A 89 -8.65 9.25 -9.85
C ALA A 89 -7.46 10.19 -9.73
N VAL A 90 -6.50 10.03 -10.64
CA VAL A 90 -5.40 10.98 -10.79
C VAL A 90 -5.76 11.92 -11.92
N TYR A 91 -5.84 13.21 -11.61
CA TYR A 91 -6.00 14.25 -12.61
C TYR A 91 -4.63 14.77 -13.03
N THR A 92 -4.41 14.92 -14.32
CA THR A 92 -3.16 15.44 -14.87
C THR A 92 -3.43 16.65 -15.73
N LYS A 93 -2.76 17.76 -15.44
CA LYS A 93 -2.95 19.02 -16.19
C LYS A 93 -2.52 18.89 -17.64
N THR A 94 -1.43 18.17 -17.89
CA THR A 94 -0.88 18.02 -19.23
C THR A 94 -1.90 17.44 -20.20
N THR A 95 -2.64 16.42 -19.76
CA THR A 95 -3.67 15.80 -20.60
C THR A 95 -5.05 16.39 -20.34
N ASN A 96 -5.21 17.15 -19.27
CA ASN A 96 -6.50 17.67 -18.81
C ASN A 96 -7.52 16.53 -18.66
N ARG A 97 -7.07 15.42 -18.08
CA ARG A 97 -7.89 14.21 -17.94
C ARG A 97 -7.67 13.57 -16.60
N SER A 98 -8.69 12.86 -16.14
CA SER A 98 -8.62 12.04 -14.92
C SER A 98 -8.61 10.57 -15.30
N GLN A 99 -7.80 9.79 -14.59
CA GLN A 99 -7.66 8.36 -14.81
C GLN A 99 -7.89 7.64 -13.49
N PRO A 100 -8.79 6.65 -13.43
CA PRO A 100 -9.03 5.92 -12.19
C PRO A 100 -7.76 5.32 -11.59
N LEU A 101 -7.65 5.36 -10.26
CA LEU A 101 -6.47 4.83 -9.58
C LEU A 101 -6.14 3.38 -9.95
N PRO A 102 -7.12 2.46 -10.07
CA PRO A 102 -6.76 1.10 -10.48
C PRO A 102 -6.03 1.04 -11.82
N GLU A 103 -6.37 1.92 -12.74
CA GLU A 103 -5.68 1.97 -14.03
C GLU A 103 -4.28 2.56 -13.92
N VAL A 104 -4.13 3.62 -13.11
CA VAL A 104 -2.82 4.23 -12.89
C VAL A 104 -1.86 3.25 -12.23
N PHE A 105 -2.33 2.52 -11.24
CA PHE A 105 -1.51 1.56 -10.51
C PHE A 105 -1.43 0.20 -11.19
N LYS A 106 -2.22 0.00 -12.26
CA LYS A 106 -2.25 -1.27 -13.01
C LYS A 106 -2.60 -2.44 -12.11
N VAL A 107 -3.62 -2.24 -11.27
CA VAL A 107 -4.11 -3.28 -10.38
C VAL A 107 -5.54 -3.64 -10.75
N PRO A 108 -6.00 -4.84 -10.38
CA PRO A 108 -7.38 -5.24 -10.65
C PRO A 108 -8.36 -4.30 -9.97
N SER A 109 -9.49 -4.05 -10.60
CA SER A 109 -10.57 -3.33 -9.96
C SER A 109 -11.27 -4.26 -8.98
N GLY A 110 -11.73 -3.69 -7.85
CA GLY A 110 -12.40 -4.47 -6.83
C GLY A 110 -11.44 -4.93 -5.74
N ALA A 111 -11.87 -5.90 -4.97
CA ALA A 111 -11.13 -6.38 -3.82
C ALA A 111 -10.04 -7.37 -4.25
N VAL A 112 -8.86 -7.24 -3.65
CA VAL A 112 -7.73 -8.12 -3.92
C VAL A 112 -7.27 -8.72 -2.61
N SER A 113 -7.20 -10.05 -2.57
CA SER A 113 -6.68 -10.77 -1.42
C SER A 113 -5.15 -10.69 -1.39
N GLY A 114 -4.61 -10.61 -0.20
CA GLY A 114 -3.17 -10.54 -0.03
C GLY A 114 -2.79 -10.83 1.40
N GLN A 115 -1.59 -10.43 1.76
CA GLN A 115 -1.15 -10.51 3.15
C GLN A 115 -0.14 -9.41 3.44
N VAL A 116 -0.07 -9.02 4.70
CA VAL A 116 0.92 -8.07 5.17
C VAL A 116 1.69 -8.71 6.32
N THR A 117 2.98 -8.43 6.37
CA THR A 117 3.82 -8.88 7.47
C THR A 117 4.46 -7.66 8.11
N ALA A 118 4.26 -7.51 9.41
CA ALA A 118 4.87 -6.45 10.19
C ALA A 118 5.91 -7.04 11.12
N HIS A 119 6.98 -6.30 11.33
CA HIS A 119 8.08 -6.69 12.21
C HIS A 119 8.07 -5.81 13.45
N TYR A 120 8.05 -6.46 14.61
CA TYR A 120 8.16 -5.74 15.87
C TYR A 120 9.56 -5.99 16.44
N LEU A 121 10.34 -4.94 16.56
CA LEU A 121 11.71 -5.02 17.07
C LEU A 121 12.02 -3.78 17.88
N GLU A 122 12.49 -3.97 19.11
CA GLU A 122 12.92 -2.89 19.99
C GLU A 122 11.84 -1.82 20.20
N GLY A 123 10.59 -2.29 20.35
CA GLY A 123 9.46 -1.40 20.60
C GLY A 123 8.94 -0.69 19.37
N THR A 124 9.42 -1.03 18.19
CA THR A 124 9.04 -0.36 16.95
C THR A 124 8.43 -1.33 15.96
N TRP A 125 7.34 -0.92 15.33
CA TRP A 125 6.69 -1.67 14.26
C TRP A 125 7.11 -1.14 12.91
N ARG A 126 7.36 -2.05 11.95
CA ARG A 126 7.61 -1.71 10.57
C ARG A 126 6.95 -2.70 9.65
N MET A 127 6.44 -2.23 8.53
CA MET A 127 5.96 -3.12 7.48
C MET A 127 7.16 -3.68 6.75
N VAL A 128 7.24 -5.00 6.60
CA VAL A 128 8.41 -5.65 6.01
C VAL A 128 8.08 -6.50 4.80
N HIS A 129 6.80 -6.82 4.60
CA HIS A 129 6.41 -7.59 3.44
C HIS A 129 4.92 -7.45 3.18
N ARG A 130 4.57 -7.40 1.91
CA ARG A 130 3.19 -7.37 1.47
C ARG A 130 3.11 -8.12 0.13
N ALA A 131 2.21 -9.08 0.03
CA ALA A 131 2.07 -9.85 -1.19
C ALA A 131 0.60 -10.15 -1.46
N PRO A 132 0.18 -10.15 -2.73
CA PRO A 132 -1.12 -10.66 -3.11
C PRO A 132 -1.14 -12.17 -2.93
N ALA A 133 -2.15 -12.70 -2.24
CA ALA A 133 -2.23 -14.12 -1.99
C ALA A 133 -2.45 -14.91 -3.27
N SER A 134 -3.02 -14.28 -4.28
CA SER A 134 -3.37 -14.95 -5.52
C SER A 134 -2.35 -14.79 -6.62
N ALA A 135 -1.18 -14.25 -6.35
CA ALA A 135 -0.17 -14.03 -7.38
C ALA A 135 0.69 -15.28 -7.55
N PRO A 136 0.38 -16.15 -8.48
CA PRO A 136 1.10 -17.42 -8.58
C PRO A 136 2.55 -17.26 -8.96
N GLY A 137 2.86 -16.29 -9.79
CA GLY A 137 4.24 -16.05 -10.17
C GLY A 137 5.09 -15.48 -9.08
N SER A 138 4.50 -14.71 -8.19
CA SER A 138 5.22 -14.13 -7.08
C SER A 138 5.37 -15.10 -5.94
N ALA A 139 4.50 -16.06 -5.90
CA ALA A 139 4.58 -17.06 -4.85
C ALA A 139 5.86 -17.83 -4.99
N SER A 140 6.24 -17.90 -6.13
CA SER A 140 7.42 -18.61 -6.31
C SER A 140 8.57 -17.71 -6.44
N ALA A 141 8.31 -17.05 -6.71
CA ALA A 141 9.37 -16.46 -6.93
C ALA A 141 10.30 -16.17 -6.19
N GLY A 142 9.83 -16.83 -6.52
CA GLY A 142 10.47 -16.85 -6.12
C GLY A 142 11.12 -17.02 -5.93
N GLY A 143 10.97 -17.11 -6.06
CA GLY A 143 11.59 -17.42 -5.83
C GLY A 143 12.06 -17.66 -5.95
N GLU A 144 12.02 -17.59 -6.11
CA GLU A 144 12.56 -17.93 -6.19
C GLU A 144 13.08 -18.32 -6.04
N ASN A 145 13.15 -18.41 -6.21
CA ASN A 145 13.74 -18.81 -6.09
C ASN A 145 14.21 -19.16 -5.88
N LYS A 146 14.35 -19.05 -5.85
CA LYS A 146 14.82 -19.43 -5.71
C LYS A 146 15.38 -19.58 -5.53
#